data_abea1b0844a7406c9d33e7792ebb05c6
#
_entry.id   abea1b0844a7406c9d33e7792ebb05c6
#
_cell.length_a   1.000
_cell.length_b   1.000
_cell.length_c   1.000
_cell.angle_alpha   90.00
_cell.angle_beta   90.00
_cell.angle_gamma   90.00
#
_symmetry.space_group_name_H-M   'P 1'
#
loop_
_entity.id
_entity.type
_entity.pdbx_description
1 polymer ?
#
loop_
_entity_poly.entity_id
_entity_poly.type
_entity_poly.pdbx_seq_one_letter_code
_entity_poly.pdbx_strand_id
1 'polypeptide(L)'
;MTGIRVTRIRGRTRVALKKAMVTKAQFAAELSATGEFKRQEDAFRDWVSADGSTPYPAVGGRYHLYVSLACPWASRTLIVRRLQGLKEIVGVTVVDPVRDERGWAFRDGPGYSRDPVNGFSFLREAYEATDPAWDGRVTVPVLWDTEMRRIVNNSEDDICRLFDGAFRPLAQHPIELFPNDIATQQSELSAFIYDRVNNGVYKAGFASRQRAYEHACRALFDALDQLELRLTRSRYLFGDRIVESDWRLFCTLIRFDIVYYIHFKCSLHRILDYPNLQGYLMDLYQQPGIAETVNFEHIKHHYYMTHDAINPMRIVPIGPILELTAPHGREKLSAP
;
A
#
# COMPACT_ATOMS: atom_id res chain seq x y z
N MET A 1 56.08 -54.02 15.16
CA MET A 1 55.51 -53.11 16.16
C MET A 1 55.76 -51.68 15.67
N THR A 2 54.81 -51.09 14.99
CA THR A 2 54.90 -49.79 14.36
C THR A 2 53.84 -48.91 15.01
N GLY A 3 54.34 -47.95 15.77
CA GLY A 3 53.49 -46.99 16.50
C GLY A 3 52.90 -45.92 15.58
N ILE A 4 51.59 -45.76 15.62
CA ILE A 4 50.89 -44.69 14.94
C ILE A 4 50.89 -43.47 15.82
N ARG A 5 51.54 -42.37 15.35
CA ARG A 5 51.50 -41.04 15.96
C ARG A 5 50.18 -40.37 15.56
N VAL A 6 49.33 -40.11 16.51
CA VAL A 6 48.15 -39.28 16.32
C VAL A 6 48.53 -37.81 16.54
N THR A 7 48.54 -37.03 15.45
CA THR A 7 48.73 -35.59 15.51
C THR A 7 47.42 -34.89 15.74
N ARG A 8 47.21 -34.28 16.88
CA ARG A 8 46.05 -33.49 17.26
C ARG A 8 46.08 -32.16 16.48
N ILE A 9 45.22 -32.00 15.47
CA ILE A 9 44.99 -30.72 14.81
C ILE A 9 43.89 -29.98 15.60
N ARG A 10 44.31 -28.94 16.34
CA ARG A 10 43.39 -27.95 16.90
C ARG A 10 43.03 -26.95 15.81
N GLY A 11 41.89 -27.13 15.16
CA GLY A 11 41.25 -26.17 14.26
C GLY A 11 39.78 -25.97 14.69
N ARG A 12 39.54 -25.02 15.56
CA ARG A 12 38.16 -24.56 15.82
C ARG A 12 37.75 -23.70 14.61
N THR A 13 37.11 -24.32 13.62
CA THR A 13 36.35 -23.58 12.65
C THR A 13 35.11 -23.04 13.38
N ARG A 14 35.15 -21.76 13.73
CA ARG A 14 33.96 -21.02 14.10
C ARG A 14 33.11 -20.94 12.83
N VAL A 15 32.17 -21.86 12.67
CA VAL A 15 31.00 -21.65 11.82
C VAL A 15 30.25 -20.50 12.48
N ALA A 16 30.39 -19.32 11.92
CA ALA A 16 29.52 -18.20 12.25
C ALA A 16 28.11 -18.62 11.83
N LEU A 17 27.34 -19.08 12.80
CA LEU A 17 25.89 -19.18 12.64
C LEU A 17 25.44 -17.79 12.21
N LYS A 18 25.12 -17.63 10.93
CA LYS A 18 24.37 -16.46 10.45
C LYS A 18 23.15 -16.36 11.34
N LYS A 19 23.13 -15.35 12.22
CA LYS A 19 22.02 -15.01 13.08
C LYS A 19 20.78 -15.03 12.19
N ALA A 20 19.84 -15.93 12.45
CA ALA A 20 18.57 -15.96 11.75
C ALA A 20 18.01 -14.54 11.77
N MET A 21 17.88 -13.93 10.60
CA MET A 21 17.44 -12.56 10.51
C MET A 21 15.97 -12.54 10.89
N VAL A 22 15.71 -11.98 12.06
CA VAL A 22 14.39 -11.60 12.57
C VAL A 22 13.59 -10.99 11.42
N THR A 23 12.30 -11.32 11.35
CA THR A 23 11.28 -10.76 10.46
C THR A 23 11.66 -9.35 10.05
N LYS A 24 12.14 -9.20 8.84
CA LYS A 24 12.46 -7.86 8.37
C LYS A 24 11.15 -7.19 8.00
N ALA A 25 10.55 -6.40 8.89
CA ALA A 25 10.05 -5.14 8.42
C ALA A 25 11.10 -4.65 7.44
N GLN A 26 10.73 -4.14 6.32
CA GLN A 26 11.68 -3.86 5.21
C GLN A 26 12.98 -3.16 5.66
N PHE A 27 12.96 -2.58 6.86
CA PHE A 27 14.08 -1.92 7.52
C PHE A 27 14.05 -2.20 9.03
N ALA A 28 15.22 -2.47 9.61
CA ALA A 28 15.37 -2.73 11.05
C ALA A 28 14.87 -1.55 11.92
N ALA A 29 14.95 -0.32 11.39
CA ALA A 29 14.43 0.89 12.04
C ALA A 29 12.90 0.93 12.21
N GLU A 30 12.16 0.08 11.51
CA GLU A 30 10.69 -0.02 11.62
C GLU A 30 10.24 -0.93 12.78
N LEU A 31 11.16 -1.56 13.52
CA LEU A 31 10.86 -2.37 14.70
C LEU A 31 11.37 -1.70 15.98
N SER A 32 10.44 -1.46 16.91
CA SER A 32 10.78 -0.98 18.26
C SER A 32 11.43 -2.09 19.10
N ALA A 33 12.06 -1.70 20.22
CA ALA A 33 12.60 -2.65 21.19
C ALA A 33 11.51 -3.53 21.83
N THR A 34 10.25 -3.08 21.83
CA THR A 34 9.09 -3.83 22.32
C THR A 34 8.50 -4.78 21.27
N GLY A 35 9.04 -4.75 20.04
CA GLY A 35 8.62 -5.61 18.92
C GLY A 35 7.43 -5.06 18.13
N GLU A 36 7.13 -3.79 18.29
CA GLU A 36 6.07 -3.09 17.56
C GLU A 36 6.60 -2.52 16.24
N PHE A 37 5.78 -2.58 15.21
CA PHE A 37 6.07 -1.95 13.92
C PHE A 37 5.78 -0.45 13.97
N LYS A 38 6.74 0.36 13.49
CA LYS A 38 6.60 1.81 13.28
C LYS A 38 6.94 2.15 11.84
N ARG A 39 5.96 2.68 11.09
CA ARG A 39 6.19 3.15 9.73
C ARG A 39 7.00 4.45 9.75
N GLN A 40 8.00 4.55 8.87
CA GLN A 40 8.74 5.78 8.64
C GLN A 40 7.89 6.78 7.84
N GLU A 41 8.13 8.06 8.04
CA GLU A 41 7.50 9.14 7.29
C GLU A 41 8.02 9.20 5.85
N ASP A 42 7.23 9.79 4.96
CA ASP A 42 7.58 10.02 3.57
C ASP A 42 8.54 11.22 3.47
N ALA A 43 9.59 11.08 2.67
CA ALA A 43 10.69 12.04 2.66
C ALA A 43 10.52 13.19 1.66
N PHE A 44 9.85 12.93 0.54
CA PHE A 44 9.65 13.91 -0.54
C PHE A 44 8.20 14.38 -0.50
N ARG A 45 7.99 15.67 -0.19
CA ARG A 45 6.66 16.22 0.04
C ARG A 45 6.49 17.61 -0.60
N ASP A 46 7.10 17.82 -1.76
CA ASP A 46 6.87 19.03 -2.56
C ASP A 46 5.47 19.01 -3.18
N TRP A 47 4.95 20.19 -3.50
CA TRP A 47 3.58 20.37 -4.00
C TRP A 47 3.54 20.86 -5.44
N VAL A 48 2.66 20.25 -6.23
CA VAL A 48 2.23 20.77 -7.53
C VAL A 48 1.20 21.87 -7.30
N SER A 49 1.26 22.96 -8.06
CA SER A 49 0.29 24.05 -8.00
C SER A 49 -0.36 24.34 -9.35
N ALA A 50 -1.65 24.67 -9.34
CA ALA A 50 -2.37 25.06 -10.55
C ALA A 50 -2.06 26.52 -10.98
N ASP A 51 -1.68 27.36 -10.04
CA ASP A 51 -1.44 28.81 -10.21
C ASP A 51 0.04 29.16 -10.43
N GLY A 52 0.93 28.18 -10.45
CA GLY A 52 2.37 28.41 -10.61
C GLY A 52 3.08 28.95 -9.35
N SER A 53 2.44 28.88 -8.19
CA SER A 53 3.01 29.31 -6.91
C SER A 53 4.17 28.42 -6.42
N THR A 54 4.33 27.23 -7.00
CA THR A 54 5.45 26.32 -6.74
C THR A 54 6.27 26.08 -8.02
N PRO A 55 7.50 25.54 -7.92
CA PRO A 55 8.31 25.14 -9.08
C PRO A 55 7.67 24.03 -9.93
N TYR A 56 6.57 23.44 -9.47
CA TYR A 56 5.89 22.29 -10.06
C TYR A 56 4.48 22.70 -10.53
N PRO A 57 4.32 23.39 -11.69
CA PRO A 57 3.00 23.72 -12.22
C PRO A 57 2.24 22.46 -12.67
N ALA A 58 0.92 22.45 -12.49
CA ALA A 58 0.06 21.37 -12.97
C ALA A 58 -0.05 21.40 -14.51
N VAL A 59 0.78 20.61 -15.18
CA VAL A 59 0.83 20.49 -16.63
C VAL A 59 0.61 19.05 -17.05
N GLY A 60 -0.28 18.82 -18.03
CA GLY A 60 -0.54 17.46 -18.56
C GLY A 60 0.69 16.89 -19.25
N GLY A 61 0.97 15.60 -18.98
CA GLY A 61 2.12 14.88 -19.54
C GLY A 61 3.46 15.13 -18.84
N ARG A 62 3.56 16.14 -17.96
CA ARG A 62 4.79 16.41 -17.22
C ARG A 62 5.06 15.42 -16.09
N TYR A 63 4.02 14.89 -15.46
CA TYR A 63 4.17 14.03 -14.28
C TYR A 63 3.94 12.57 -14.60
N HIS A 64 4.72 11.72 -13.91
CA HIS A 64 4.64 10.27 -14.05
C HIS A 64 4.56 9.62 -12.66
N LEU A 65 3.64 8.66 -12.50
CA LEU A 65 3.41 7.96 -11.25
C LEU A 65 4.04 6.56 -11.30
N TYR A 66 5.01 6.29 -10.45
CA TYR A 66 5.55 4.95 -10.24
C TYR A 66 4.79 4.25 -9.12
N VAL A 67 4.26 3.05 -9.40
CA VAL A 67 3.38 2.31 -8.50
C VAL A 67 3.67 0.81 -8.48
N SER A 68 3.22 0.14 -7.42
CA SER A 68 3.00 -1.29 -7.40
C SER A 68 1.51 -1.56 -7.20
N LEU A 69 0.91 -2.41 -8.03
CA LEU A 69 -0.50 -2.81 -7.88
C LEU A 69 -0.73 -3.64 -6.59
N ALA A 70 0.32 -4.19 -6.02
CA ALA A 70 0.26 -4.87 -4.73
C ALA A 70 0.14 -3.91 -3.55
N CYS A 71 0.72 -2.70 -3.65
CA CYS A 71 0.81 -1.74 -2.56
C CYS A 71 -0.53 -1.03 -2.31
N PRO A 72 -1.13 -1.10 -1.10
CA PRO A 72 -2.40 -0.43 -0.82
C PRO A 72 -2.29 1.09 -0.89
N TRP A 73 -1.15 1.65 -0.52
CA TRP A 73 -0.85 3.07 -0.58
C TRP A 73 -0.86 3.58 -2.02
N ALA A 74 -0.11 2.91 -2.92
CA ALA A 74 -0.09 3.24 -4.33
C ALA A 74 -1.45 2.98 -5.02
N SER A 75 -2.20 1.94 -4.62
CA SER A 75 -3.55 1.67 -5.16
C SER A 75 -4.50 2.84 -4.94
N ARG A 76 -4.42 3.52 -3.79
CA ARG A 76 -5.26 4.68 -3.50
C ARG A 76 -5.00 5.83 -4.49
N THR A 77 -3.74 6.11 -4.82
CA THR A 77 -3.40 7.14 -5.82
C THR A 77 -3.88 6.76 -7.22
N LEU A 78 -3.83 5.48 -7.58
CA LEU A 78 -4.37 4.99 -8.87
C LEU A 78 -5.88 5.14 -8.94
N ILE A 79 -6.60 4.82 -7.87
CA ILE A 79 -8.05 4.99 -7.78
C ILE A 79 -8.42 6.46 -7.96
N VAL A 80 -7.79 7.37 -7.21
CA VAL A 80 -8.07 8.82 -7.33
C VAL A 80 -7.73 9.33 -8.74
N ARG A 81 -6.58 8.93 -9.30
CA ARG A 81 -6.22 9.24 -10.70
C ARG A 81 -7.29 8.76 -11.69
N ARG A 82 -7.83 7.54 -11.50
CA ARG A 82 -8.89 6.97 -12.34
C ARG A 82 -10.19 7.76 -12.24
N LEU A 83 -10.63 8.03 -11.02
CA LEU A 83 -11.88 8.74 -10.74
C LEU A 83 -11.89 10.16 -11.26
N GLN A 84 -10.78 10.87 -11.15
CA GLN A 84 -10.60 12.22 -11.71
C GLN A 84 -10.44 12.23 -13.25
N GLY A 85 -10.28 11.06 -13.88
CA GLY A 85 -10.05 10.99 -15.33
C GLY A 85 -8.69 11.55 -15.77
N LEU A 86 -7.63 11.36 -14.94
CA LEU A 86 -6.28 11.87 -15.19
C LEU A 86 -5.40 10.90 -15.99
N LYS A 87 -5.98 9.93 -16.69
CA LYS A 87 -5.23 8.88 -17.41
C LYS A 87 -4.25 9.47 -18.43
N GLU A 88 -4.68 10.44 -19.21
CA GLU A 88 -3.87 11.08 -20.25
C GLU A 88 -3.03 12.27 -19.70
N ILE A 89 -3.24 12.66 -18.46
CA ILE A 89 -2.61 13.81 -17.81
C ILE A 89 -1.38 13.39 -16.99
N VAL A 90 -1.47 12.27 -16.27
CA VAL A 90 -0.39 11.71 -15.44
C VAL A 90 -0.08 10.31 -15.90
N GLY A 91 1.11 10.07 -16.43
CA GLY A 91 1.58 8.74 -16.85
C GLY A 91 1.70 7.78 -15.66
N VAL A 92 1.74 6.47 -15.93
CA VAL A 92 1.92 5.43 -14.89
C VAL A 92 2.86 4.35 -15.39
N THR A 93 3.81 3.95 -14.54
CA THR A 93 4.56 2.70 -14.70
C THR A 93 4.41 1.84 -13.45
N VAL A 94 4.12 0.57 -13.68
CA VAL A 94 3.97 -0.43 -12.63
C VAL A 94 5.27 -1.20 -12.49
N VAL A 95 5.80 -1.28 -11.26
CA VAL A 95 6.98 -2.08 -10.92
C VAL A 95 6.64 -3.57 -10.77
N ASP A 96 7.63 -4.45 -10.89
CA ASP A 96 7.51 -5.87 -10.56
C ASP A 96 6.94 -6.03 -9.14
N PRO A 97 5.89 -6.83 -8.94
CA PRO A 97 5.32 -7.06 -7.62
C PRO A 97 6.28 -7.77 -6.65
N VAL A 98 7.22 -8.56 -7.15
CA VAL A 98 8.18 -9.28 -6.31
C VAL A 98 9.45 -8.44 -6.12
N ARG A 99 9.62 -7.97 -4.89
CA ARG A 99 10.75 -7.13 -4.50
C ARG A 99 11.86 -7.98 -3.87
N ASP A 100 13.10 -7.71 -4.25
CA ASP A 100 14.30 -8.27 -3.63
C ASP A 100 15.03 -7.23 -2.73
N GLU A 101 16.26 -7.54 -2.30
CA GLU A 101 17.09 -6.65 -1.47
C GLU A 101 17.45 -5.32 -2.14
N ARG A 102 17.38 -5.25 -3.48
CA ARG A 102 17.61 -4.03 -4.27
C ARG A 102 16.38 -3.12 -4.33
N GLY A 103 15.21 -3.62 -3.89
CA GLY A 103 13.95 -2.88 -3.87
C GLY A 103 13.03 -3.21 -5.05
N TRP A 104 12.28 -2.22 -5.50
CA TRP A 104 11.33 -2.32 -6.60
C TRP A 104 12.05 -2.28 -7.94
N ALA A 105 11.83 -3.28 -8.79
CA ALA A 105 12.45 -3.39 -10.10
C ALA A 105 11.48 -2.99 -11.23
N PHE A 106 12.04 -2.40 -12.29
CA PHE A 106 11.38 -2.19 -13.58
C PHE A 106 11.81 -3.27 -14.55
N ARG A 107 10.92 -4.17 -14.92
CA ARG A 107 11.15 -5.24 -15.90
C ARG A 107 9.84 -5.62 -16.57
N ASP A 108 9.90 -6.30 -17.70
CA ASP A 108 8.68 -6.72 -18.40
C ASP A 108 8.06 -7.95 -17.77
N GLY A 109 6.73 -7.94 -17.64
CA GLY A 109 5.94 -9.05 -17.12
C GLY A 109 4.44 -8.76 -17.12
N PRO A 110 3.62 -9.70 -16.63
CA PRO A 110 2.17 -9.56 -16.64
C PRO A 110 1.71 -8.38 -15.76
N GLY A 111 1.29 -7.27 -16.38
CA GLY A 111 0.77 -6.09 -15.68
C GLY A 111 1.82 -5.15 -15.12
N TYR A 112 3.10 -5.32 -15.43
CA TYR A 112 4.21 -4.42 -15.10
C TYR A 112 5.19 -4.33 -16.26
N SER A 113 6.04 -3.27 -16.30
CA SER A 113 6.93 -2.99 -17.41
C SER A 113 8.24 -2.37 -17.01
N ARG A 114 9.18 -2.31 -17.97
CA ARG A 114 10.34 -1.44 -17.88
C ARG A 114 9.91 0.01 -17.74
N ASP A 115 10.78 0.84 -17.16
CA ASP A 115 10.56 2.28 -17.07
C ASP A 115 10.71 2.95 -18.45
N PRO A 116 9.62 3.48 -19.05
CA PRO A 116 9.67 4.14 -20.35
C PRO A 116 10.14 5.59 -20.26
N VAL A 117 10.24 6.17 -19.07
CA VAL A 117 10.52 7.60 -18.85
C VAL A 117 12.01 7.87 -18.75
N ASN A 118 12.70 7.14 -17.87
CA ASN A 118 14.11 7.35 -17.58
C ASN A 118 14.99 6.13 -17.94
N GLY A 119 14.39 4.96 -18.20
CA GLY A 119 15.10 3.71 -18.43
C GLY A 119 15.70 3.13 -17.14
N PHE A 120 15.21 3.48 -15.97
CA PHE A 120 15.66 2.93 -14.70
C PHE A 120 15.42 1.42 -14.62
N SER A 121 16.37 0.71 -14.02
CA SER A 121 16.23 -0.72 -13.71
C SER A 121 15.56 -0.95 -12.35
N PHE A 122 15.77 -0.01 -11.42
CA PHE A 122 15.20 -0.04 -10.06
C PHE A 122 14.68 1.34 -9.66
N LEU A 123 13.59 1.35 -8.89
CA LEU A 123 13.01 2.60 -8.38
C LEU A 123 13.99 3.40 -7.49
N ARG A 124 14.98 2.74 -6.88
CA ARG A 124 16.05 3.39 -6.13
C ARG A 124 16.77 4.47 -6.95
N GLU A 125 16.95 4.26 -8.26
CA GLU A 125 17.59 5.22 -9.16
C GLU A 125 16.82 6.55 -9.25
N ALA A 126 15.49 6.54 -9.10
CA ALA A 126 14.70 7.76 -9.02
C ALA A 126 14.95 8.53 -7.70
N TYR A 127 15.15 7.81 -6.60
CA TYR A 127 15.52 8.41 -5.31
C TYR A 127 16.92 9.00 -5.33
N GLU A 128 17.89 8.28 -5.88
CA GLU A 128 19.28 8.72 -6.04
C GLU A 128 19.41 9.88 -7.05
N ALA A 129 18.59 9.92 -8.09
CA ALA A 129 18.53 11.06 -9.02
C ALA A 129 17.97 12.32 -8.35
N THR A 130 17.12 12.16 -7.33
CA THR A 130 16.56 13.28 -6.57
C THR A 130 17.49 13.76 -5.47
N ASP A 131 18.08 12.81 -4.73
CA ASP A 131 19.08 13.03 -3.69
C ASP A 131 20.22 12.00 -3.85
N PRO A 132 21.38 12.40 -4.39
CA PRO A 132 22.51 11.50 -4.59
C PRO A 132 23.08 10.84 -3.31
N ALA A 133 22.74 11.38 -2.14
CA ALA A 133 23.14 10.83 -0.85
C ALA A 133 22.06 9.95 -0.22
N TRP A 134 21.01 9.57 -0.97
CA TRP A 134 19.87 8.83 -0.45
C TRP A 134 20.27 7.47 0.12
N ASP A 135 20.10 7.29 1.41
CA ASP A 135 20.29 6.03 2.15
C ASP A 135 18.97 5.49 2.78
N GLY A 136 17.88 6.24 2.56
CA GLY A 136 16.58 5.94 3.15
C GLY A 136 15.80 4.84 2.44
N ARG A 137 14.56 4.75 2.83
CA ARG A 137 13.57 3.80 2.32
C ARG A 137 13.13 4.16 0.90
N VAL A 138 13.00 3.16 0.03
CA VAL A 138 12.45 3.31 -1.33
C VAL A 138 11.04 2.75 -1.34
N THR A 139 10.05 3.62 -1.51
CA THR A 139 8.61 3.31 -1.43
C THR A 139 7.90 3.62 -2.73
N VAL A 140 6.69 3.08 -2.88
CA VAL A 140 5.67 3.49 -3.85
C VAL A 140 4.43 3.93 -3.08
N PRO A 141 3.65 4.91 -3.59
CA PRO A 141 3.77 5.59 -4.88
C PRO A 141 4.93 6.58 -4.93
N VAL A 142 5.32 6.99 -6.12
CA VAL A 142 6.24 8.11 -6.37
C VAL A 142 5.66 8.97 -7.50
N LEU A 143 5.44 10.25 -7.26
CA LEU A 143 5.13 11.25 -8.28
C LEU A 143 6.43 11.87 -8.77
N TRP A 144 6.79 11.58 -10.02
CA TRP A 144 8.01 12.00 -10.69
C TRP A 144 7.74 13.17 -11.63
N ASP A 145 8.58 14.19 -11.59
CA ASP A 145 8.62 15.28 -12.58
C ASP A 145 9.58 14.90 -13.72
N THR A 146 9.06 14.73 -14.93
CA THR A 146 9.85 14.32 -16.10
C THR A 146 10.75 15.44 -16.63
N GLU A 147 10.40 16.71 -16.41
CA GLU A 147 11.19 17.88 -16.81
C GLU A 147 12.35 18.12 -15.86
N MET A 148 12.07 18.20 -14.54
CA MET A 148 13.10 18.40 -13.53
C MET A 148 13.88 17.13 -13.17
N ARG A 149 13.41 15.98 -13.64
CA ARG A 149 14.01 14.65 -13.43
C ARG A 149 14.25 14.35 -11.94
N ARG A 150 13.20 14.52 -11.14
CA ARG A 150 13.23 14.26 -9.70
C ARG A 150 11.87 13.85 -9.14
N ILE A 151 11.87 13.25 -7.97
CA ILE A 151 10.66 12.99 -7.19
C ILE A 151 10.11 14.31 -6.68
N VAL A 152 8.83 14.57 -6.94
CA VAL A 152 8.09 15.68 -6.33
C VAL A 152 7.52 15.24 -4.99
N ASN A 153 6.84 14.08 -4.97
CA ASN A 153 6.16 13.64 -3.78
C ASN A 153 6.09 12.11 -3.74
N ASN A 154 6.24 11.51 -2.56
CA ASN A 154 6.07 10.08 -2.34
C ASN A 154 5.08 9.74 -1.21
N SER A 155 4.33 10.74 -0.75
CA SER A 155 3.21 10.55 0.17
C SER A 155 1.92 10.31 -0.61
N GLU A 156 1.27 9.17 -0.37
CA GLU A 156 0.01 8.86 -1.02
C GLU A 156 -1.11 9.82 -0.63
N ASP A 157 -1.10 10.40 0.58
CA ASP A 157 -2.06 11.40 1.02
C ASP A 157 -1.93 12.69 0.24
N ASP A 158 -0.70 13.19 0.11
CA ASP A 158 -0.43 14.39 -0.65
C ASP A 158 -0.76 14.19 -2.14
N ILE A 159 -0.36 13.06 -2.73
CA ILE A 159 -0.63 12.76 -4.15
C ILE A 159 -2.15 12.69 -4.41
N CYS A 160 -2.94 12.09 -3.52
CA CYS A 160 -4.40 12.08 -3.65
C CYS A 160 -4.99 13.50 -3.59
N ARG A 161 -4.48 14.35 -2.70
CA ARG A 161 -4.89 15.76 -2.61
C ARG A 161 -4.45 16.59 -3.81
N LEU A 162 -3.26 16.32 -4.35
CA LEU A 162 -2.78 16.95 -5.58
C LEU A 162 -3.70 16.63 -6.76
N PHE A 163 -4.11 15.36 -6.90
CA PHE A 163 -5.01 14.94 -7.97
C PHE A 163 -6.43 15.52 -7.83
N ASP A 164 -6.93 15.65 -6.60
CA ASP A 164 -8.24 16.27 -6.33
C ASP A 164 -8.19 17.81 -6.39
N GLY A 165 -7.04 18.43 -6.16
CA GLY A 165 -6.83 19.88 -6.10
C GLY A 165 -6.13 20.44 -7.33
N ALA A 166 -4.79 20.45 -7.32
CA ALA A 166 -3.97 21.11 -8.33
C ALA A 166 -4.22 20.58 -9.77
N PHE A 167 -4.49 19.28 -9.91
CA PHE A 167 -4.80 18.67 -11.20
C PHE A 167 -6.29 18.74 -11.59
N ARG A 168 -7.18 19.19 -10.71
CA ARG A 168 -8.62 19.29 -10.97
C ARG A 168 -8.98 20.08 -12.24
N PRO A 169 -8.32 21.19 -12.59
CA PRO A 169 -8.58 21.90 -13.86
C PRO A 169 -8.28 21.07 -15.11
N LEU A 170 -7.48 20.01 -15.00
CA LEU A 170 -7.11 19.11 -16.08
C LEU A 170 -7.92 17.80 -16.06
N ALA A 171 -8.75 17.60 -15.05
CA ALA A 171 -9.53 16.40 -14.84
C ALA A 171 -10.66 16.29 -15.87
N GLN A 172 -10.82 15.10 -16.49
CA GLN A 172 -11.93 14.81 -17.40
C GLN A 172 -13.26 14.63 -16.66
N HIS A 173 -13.21 14.13 -15.44
CA HIS A 173 -14.36 13.83 -14.59
C HIS A 173 -14.11 14.36 -13.17
N PRO A 174 -14.09 15.70 -12.96
CA PRO A 174 -13.75 16.25 -11.66
C PRO A 174 -14.81 15.87 -10.62
N ILE A 175 -14.39 15.07 -9.64
CA ILE A 175 -15.19 14.73 -8.46
C ILE A 175 -14.56 15.36 -7.21
N GLU A 176 -15.35 15.56 -6.16
CA GLU A 176 -14.86 16.13 -4.91
C GLU A 176 -14.67 15.02 -3.87
N LEU A 177 -13.41 14.63 -3.65
CA LEU A 177 -13.06 13.58 -2.70
C LEU A 177 -12.71 14.11 -1.30
N PHE A 178 -12.42 15.40 -1.19
CA PHE A 178 -12.11 16.10 0.07
C PHE A 178 -13.05 17.29 0.27
N PRO A 179 -14.37 17.07 0.46
CA PRO A 179 -15.33 18.15 0.57
C PRO A 179 -15.17 18.95 1.86
N ASN A 180 -15.28 20.28 1.73
CA ASN A 180 -15.02 21.21 2.83
C ASN A 180 -16.03 21.10 3.97
N ASP A 181 -17.28 20.75 3.69
CA ASP A 181 -18.37 20.63 4.66
C ASP A 181 -18.17 19.55 5.71
N ILE A 182 -17.34 18.53 5.39
CA ILE A 182 -17.00 17.43 6.31
C ILE A 182 -15.48 17.31 6.55
N ALA A 183 -14.69 18.32 6.21
CA ALA A 183 -13.22 18.24 6.21
C ALA A 183 -12.65 17.77 7.56
N THR A 184 -13.16 18.28 8.68
CA THR A 184 -12.70 17.89 10.02
C THR A 184 -13.06 16.43 10.31
N GLN A 185 -14.33 16.06 10.13
CA GLN A 185 -14.80 14.69 10.39
C GLN A 185 -14.10 13.67 9.47
N GLN A 186 -13.88 14.04 8.21
CA GLN A 186 -13.14 13.21 7.25
C GLN A 186 -11.69 13.03 7.68
N SER A 187 -11.03 14.09 8.14
CA SER A 187 -9.66 14.04 8.62
C SER A 187 -9.52 13.12 9.85
N GLU A 188 -10.42 13.27 10.83
CA GLU A 188 -10.45 12.42 12.04
C GLU A 188 -10.68 10.95 11.71
N LEU A 189 -11.68 10.65 10.86
CA LEU A 189 -11.97 9.29 10.44
C LEU A 189 -10.83 8.69 9.61
N SER A 190 -10.22 9.46 8.72
CA SER A 190 -9.07 9.05 7.92
C SER A 190 -7.87 8.73 8.80
N ALA A 191 -7.59 9.52 9.83
CA ALA A 191 -6.54 9.25 10.80
C ALA A 191 -6.81 7.95 11.59
N PHE A 192 -8.06 7.75 12.02
CA PHE A 192 -8.48 6.52 12.68
C PHE A 192 -8.30 5.28 11.79
N ILE A 193 -8.78 5.34 10.54
CA ILE A 193 -8.64 4.26 9.55
C ILE A 193 -7.16 3.99 9.27
N TYR A 194 -6.36 5.04 9.09
CA TYR A 194 -4.92 4.93 8.84
C TYR A 194 -4.21 4.21 9.98
N ASP A 195 -4.40 4.66 11.21
CA ASP A 195 -3.70 4.10 12.38
C ASP A 195 -4.15 2.68 12.71
N ARG A 196 -5.48 2.46 12.78
CA ARG A 196 -6.08 1.23 13.31
C ARG A 196 -6.27 0.14 12.27
N VAL A 197 -6.56 0.51 11.01
CA VAL A 197 -6.85 -0.45 9.95
C VAL A 197 -5.69 -0.55 8.96
N ASN A 198 -5.35 0.54 8.25
CA ASN A 198 -4.33 0.47 7.21
C ASN A 198 -2.95 0.09 7.76
N ASN A 199 -2.48 0.75 8.81
CA ASN A 199 -1.27 0.36 9.54
C ASN A 199 -1.52 -0.80 10.51
N GLY A 200 -2.74 -0.97 11.01
CA GLY A 200 -3.12 -2.01 11.94
C GLY A 200 -2.74 -3.41 11.48
N VAL A 201 -3.04 -3.73 10.21
CA VAL A 201 -2.68 -5.01 9.60
C VAL A 201 -1.16 -5.23 9.54
N TYR A 202 -0.36 -4.16 9.33
CA TYR A 202 1.11 -4.23 9.35
C TYR A 202 1.67 -4.30 10.76
N LYS A 203 1.06 -3.57 11.72
CA LYS A 203 1.42 -3.67 13.15
C LYS A 203 1.25 -5.11 13.65
N ALA A 204 0.18 -5.81 13.23
CA ALA A 204 -0.02 -7.21 13.55
C ALA A 204 0.97 -8.11 12.76
N GLY A 205 1.05 -7.95 11.44
CA GLY A 205 1.81 -8.83 10.55
C GLY A 205 3.32 -8.80 10.78
N PHE A 206 3.88 -7.65 11.14
CA PHE A 206 5.31 -7.47 11.41
C PHE A 206 5.67 -7.45 12.88
N ALA A 207 4.73 -7.68 13.78
CA ALA A 207 5.03 -7.81 15.20
C ALA A 207 6.05 -8.94 15.42
N SER A 208 7.11 -8.64 16.17
CA SER A 208 8.17 -9.61 16.49
C SER A 208 8.02 -10.25 17.86
N ARG A 209 6.97 -9.86 18.61
CA ARG A 209 6.63 -10.40 19.93
C ARG A 209 5.14 -10.66 20.04
N GLN A 210 4.76 -11.74 20.74
CA GLN A 210 3.37 -12.16 20.93
C GLN A 210 2.48 -11.03 21.47
N ARG A 211 2.94 -10.33 22.52
CA ARG A 211 2.18 -9.23 23.14
C ARG A 211 1.92 -8.07 22.18
N ALA A 212 2.91 -7.71 21.35
CA ALA A 212 2.75 -6.65 20.33
C ALA A 212 1.73 -7.06 19.27
N TYR A 213 1.81 -8.32 18.80
CA TYR A 213 0.84 -8.89 17.88
C TYR A 213 -0.59 -8.86 18.43
N GLU A 214 -0.79 -9.39 19.65
CA GLU A 214 -2.11 -9.45 20.27
C GLU A 214 -2.73 -8.05 20.44
N HIS A 215 -1.94 -7.08 20.90
CA HIS A 215 -2.39 -5.71 21.05
C HIS A 215 -2.81 -5.11 19.69
N ALA A 216 -1.97 -5.24 18.67
CA ALA A 216 -2.26 -4.72 17.34
C ALA A 216 -3.48 -5.41 16.69
N CYS A 217 -3.56 -6.75 16.83
CA CYS A 217 -4.67 -7.52 16.27
C CYS A 217 -6.00 -7.16 16.91
N ARG A 218 -6.09 -7.06 18.25
CA ARG A 218 -7.31 -6.63 18.94
C ARG A 218 -7.72 -5.22 18.52
N ALA A 219 -6.80 -4.26 18.54
CA ALA A 219 -7.08 -2.88 18.13
C ALA A 219 -7.57 -2.76 16.67
N LEU A 220 -7.07 -3.63 15.78
CA LEU A 220 -7.54 -3.71 14.39
C LEU A 220 -9.01 -4.18 14.34
N PHE A 221 -9.34 -5.27 15.04
CA PHE A 221 -10.68 -5.82 15.01
C PHE A 221 -11.70 -4.93 15.73
N ASP A 222 -11.32 -4.29 16.85
CA ASP A 222 -12.13 -3.25 17.49
C ASP A 222 -12.49 -2.11 16.52
N ALA A 223 -11.56 -1.76 15.63
CA ALA A 223 -11.81 -0.74 14.61
C ALA A 223 -12.71 -1.26 13.47
N LEU A 224 -12.53 -2.50 13.02
CA LEU A 224 -13.41 -3.12 12.02
C LEU A 224 -14.85 -3.25 12.55
N ASP A 225 -15.04 -3.62 13.82
CA ASP A 225 -16.35 -3.69 14.47
C ASP A 225 -17.05 -2.32 14.51
N GLN A 226 -16.31 -1.24 14.80
CA GLN A 226 -16.84 0.13 14.77
C GLN A 226 -17.25 0.56 13.35
N LEU A 227 -16.45 0.20 12.35
CA LEU A 227 -16.74 0.51 10.94
C LEU A 227 -17.94 -0.33 10.43
N GLU A 228 -18.02 -1.60 10.82
CA GLU A 228 -19.16 -2.48 10.53
C GLU A 228 -20.45 -1.85 11.08
N LEU A 229 -20.44 -1.41 12.35
CA LEU A 229 -21.59 -0.75 12.98
C LEU A 229 -21.95 0.57 12.29
N ARG A 230 -20.95 1.40 11.91
CA ARG A 230 -21.17 2.64 11.16
C ARG A 230 -21.90 2.39 9.86
N LEU A 231 -21.51 1.36 9.12
CA LEU A 231 -22.07 1.01 7.81
C LEU A 231 -23.43 0.33 7.86
N THR A 232 -24.00 0.05 9.03
CA THR A 232 -25.40 -0.42 9.14
C THR A 232 -26.42 0.64 8.75
N ARG A 233 -26.07 1.93 8.83
CA ARG A 233 -26.98 3.07 8.71
C ARG A 233 -26.72 3.94 7.50
N SER A 234 -25.63 3.74 6.79
CA SER A 234 -25.25 4.55 5.63
C SER A 234 -24.55 3.69 4.58
N ARG A 235 -24.74 4.04 3.32
CA ARG A 235 -24.15 3.30 2.19
C ARG A 235 -22.63 3.39 2.22
N TYR A 236 -22.09 4.60 2.45
CA TYR A 236 -20.66 4.87 2.55
C TYR A 236 -20.30 5.51 3.90
N LEU A 237 -19.05 5.82 4.14
CA LEU A 237 -18.59 6.36 5.41
C LEU A 237 -19.21 7.72 5.77
N PHE A 238 -19.64 8.48 4.75
CA PHE A 238 -20.30 9.78 4.90
C PHE A 238 -21.63 9.83 4.14
N GLY A 239 -22.55 8.93 4.49
CA GLY A 239 -23.90 8.85 3.90
C GLY A 239 -23.87 8.20 2.52
N ASP A 240 -24.43 8.90 1.52
CA ASP A 240 -24.53 8.42 0.12
C ASP A 240 -23.38 8.93 -0.76
N ARG A 241 -22.50 9.74 -0.21
CA ARG A 241 -21.37 10.33 -0.92
C ARG A 241 -20.10 9.53 -0.68
N ILE A 242 -19.47 9.05 -1.77
CA ILE A 242 -18.14 8.45 -1.72
C ILE A 242 -17.10 9.56 -1.60
N VAL A 243 -16.20 9.47 -0.61
CA VAL A 243 -15.10 10.40 -0.38
C VAL A 243 -13.77 9.65 -0.30
N GLU A 244 -12.64 10.37 -0.17
CA GLU A 244 -11.31 9.74 -0.15
C GLU A 244 -11.18 8.69 0.97
N SER A 245 -11.81 8.91 2.14
CA SER A 245 -11.76 7.95 3.25
C SER A 245 -12.32 6.57 2.88
N ASP A 246 -13.29 6.49 1.98
CA ASP A 246 -13.83 5.23 1.48
C ASP A 246 -12.75 4.46 0.70
N TRP A 247 -12.01 5.13 -0.15
CA TRP A 247 -10.93 4.52 -0.92
C TRP A 247 -9.74 4.12 -0.05
N ARG A 248 -9.47 4.90 1.00
CA ARG A 248 -8.47 4.59 2.03
C ARG A 248 -8.78 3.26 2.73
N LEU A 249 -10.04 3.06 3.13
CA LEU A 249 -10.49 1.83 3.74
C LEU A 249 -10.51 0.67 2.73
N PHE A 250 -11.07 0.91 1.53
CA PHE A 250 -11.14 -0.07 0.44
C PHE A 250 -9.80 -0.76 0.16
N CYS A 251 -8.70 0.01 0.09
CA CYS A 251 -7.39 -0.54 -0.23
C CYS A 251 -6.91 -1.62 0.76
N THR A 252 -7.32 -1.52 2.03
CA THR A 252 -7.03 -2.57 3.01
C THR A 252 -8.03 -3.72 2.93
N LEU A 253 -9.34 -3.42 2.83
CA LEU A 253 -10.37 -4.45 2.80
C LEU A 253 -10.21 -5.42 1.62
N ILE A 254 -9.91 -4.90 0.41
CA ILE A 254 -9.74 -5.72 -0.80
C ILE A 254 -8.56 -6.72 -0.70
N ARG A 255 -7.60 -6.48 0.20
CA ARG A 255 -6.44 -7.33 0.47
C ARG A 255 -6.63 -8.23 1.69
N PHE A 256 -7.66 -7.99 2.48
CA PHE A 256 -7.75 -8.55 3.83
C PHE A 256 -7.80 -10.07 3.81
N ASP A 257 -8.79 -10.64 3.18
CA ASP A 257 -9.03 -12.09 3.21
C ASP A 257 -7.97 -12.87 2.42
N ILE A 258 -7.42 -12.27 1.35
CA ILE A 258 -6.41 -12.94 0.50
C ILE A 258 -4.99 -12.87 1.07
N VAL A 259 -4.70 -11.87 1.92
CA VAL A 259 -3.35 -11.64 2.47
C VAL A 259 -3.37 -11.46 3.98
N TYR A 260 -4.03 -10.44 4.51
CA TYR A 260 -3.84 -10.06 5.91
C TYR A 260 -4.38 -11.09 6.88
N TYR A 261 -5.47 -11.74 6.54
CA TYR A 261 -6.05 -12.83 7.33
C TYR A 261 -5.07 -13.99 7.51
N ILE A 262 -4.47 -14.47 6.43
CA ILE A 262 -3.58 -15.63 6.45
C ILE A 262 -2.13 -15.21 6.76
N HIS A 263 -1.56 -14.36 5.91
CA HIS A 263 -0.13 -14.03 5.92
C HIS A 263 0.27 -13.21 7.14
N PHE A 264 -0.55 -12.22 7.50
CA PHE A 264 -0.31 -11.37 8.67
C PHE A 264 -1.01 -11.85 9.94
N LYS A 265 -1.73 -12.98 9.87
CA LYS A 265 -2.44 -13.58 11.02
C LYS A 265 -3.52 -12.65 11.62
N CYS A 266 -4.09 -11.73 10.84
CA CYS A 266 -5.25 -10.93 11.24
C CYS A 266 -6.51 -11.81 11.16
N SER A 267 -6.62 -12.83 12.03
CA SER A 267 -7.47 -14.01 11.77
C SER A 267 -8.61 -14.21 12.78
N LEU A 268 -9.08 -13.15 13.45
CA LEU A 268 -10.30 -13.26 14.28
C LEU A 268 -11.54 -13.43 13.39
N HIS A 269 -11.68 -12.59 12.36
CA HIS A 269 -12.74 -12.66 11.37
C HIS A 269 -12.19 -12.33 9.98
N ARG A 270 -12.82 -12.83 8.91
CA ARG A 270 -12.61 -12.38 7.53
C ARG A 270 -13.50 -11.17 7.26
N ILE A 271 -13.22 -10.38 6.23
CA ILE A 271 -14.15 -9.35 5.79
C ILE A 271 -15.49 -9.98 5.33
N LEU A 272 -15.42 -11.17 4.74
CA LEU A 272 -16.62 -11.97 4.40
C LEU A 272 -17.55 -12.24 5.58
N ASP A 273 -17.02 -12.26 6.80
CA ASP A 273 -17.80 -12.52 8.02
C ASP A 273 -18.50 -11.24 8.58
N TYR A 274 -18.25 -10.07 7.96
CA TYR A 274 -18.83 -8.77 8.29
C TYR A 274 -19.82 -8.32 7.21
N PRO A 275 -21.14 -8.48 7.39
CA PRO A 275 -22.13 -8.24 6.33
C PRO A 275 -22.08 -6.84 5.71
N ASN A 276 -21.87 -5.81 6.52
CA ASN A 276 -21.85 -4.43 6.02
C ASN A 276 -20.51 -4.08 5.36
N LEU A 277 -19.38 -4.47 5.97
CA LEU A 277 -18.05 -4.26 5.37
C LEU A 277 -17.89 -5.06 4.07
N GLN A 278 -18.41 -6.30 4.00
CA GLN A 278 -18.39 -7.10 2.79
C GLN A 278 -19.22 -6.45 1.69
N GLY A 279 -20.48 -6.08 1.98
CA GLY A 279 -21.32 -5.39 1.00
C GLY A 279 -20.73 -4.05 0.54
N TYR A 280 -20.16 -3.29 1.46
CA TYR A 280 -19.48 -2.03 1.18
C TYR A 280 -18.22 -2.23 0.29
N LEU A 281 -17.42 -3.26 0.57
CA LEU A 281 -16.28 -3.62 -0.27
C LEU A 281 -16.73 -3.95 -1.70
N MET A 282 -17.81 -4.72 -1.84
CA MET A 282 -18.40 -5.09 -3.13
C MET A 282 -18.94 -3.86 -3.88
N ASP A 283 -19.67 -2.98 -3.19
CA ASP A 283 -20.21 -1.74 -3.76
C ASP A 283 -19.08 -0.85 -4.33
N LEU A 284 -18.02 -0.63 -3.56
CA LEU A 284 -16.85 0.14 -4.01
C LEU A 284 -16.10 -0.54 -5.15
N TYR A 285 -15.93 -1.86 -5.10
CA TYR A 285 -15.26 -2.61 -6.17
C TYR A 285 -16.01 -2.53 -7.51
N GLN A 286 -17.35 -2.47 -7.45
CA GLN A 286 -18.23 -2.39 -8.62
C GLN A 286 -18.38 -0.96 -9.16
N GLN A 287 -17.79 0.06 -8.52
CA GLN A 287 -17.76 1.41 -9.09
C GLN A 287 -17.01 1.41 -10.43
N PRO A 288 -17.46 2.21 -11.41
CA PRO A 288 -16.90 2.22 -12.75
C PRO A 288 -15.37 2.40 -12.78
N GLY A 289 -14.66 1.41 -13.36
CA GLY A 289 -13.22 1.42 -13.53
C GLY A 289 -12.39 1.13 -12.27
N ILE A 290 -13.00 0.79 -11.14
CA ILE A 290 -12.26 0.46 -9.91
C ILE A 290 -11.70 -0.95 -9.96
N ALA A 291 -12.46 -1.93 -10.44
CA ALA A 291 -11.98 -3.32 -10.60
C ALA A 291 -10.68 -3.41 -11.41
N GLU A 292 -10.52 -2.55 -12.43
CA GLU A 292 -9.33 -2.45 -13.27
C GLU A 292 -8.08 -1.97 -12.51
N THR A 293 -8.24 -1.34 -11.36
CA THR A 293 -7.13 -0.88 -10.49
C THR A 293 -6.62 -1.97 -9.54
N VAL A 294 -7.30 -3.12 -9.48
CA VAL A 294 -7.01 -4.22 -8.58
C VAL A 294 -6.40 -5.39 -9.33
N ASN A 295 -5.24 -5.85 -8.90
CA ASN A 295 -4.58 -7.03 -9.46
C ASN A 295 -4.28 -8.03 -8.33
N PHE A 296 -5.11 -9.06 -8.20
CA PHE A 296 -4.99 -10.05 -7.13
C PHE A 296 -3.71 -10.89 -7.23
N GLU A 297 -3.22 -11.17 -8.44
CA GLU A 297 -1.97 -11.91 -8.63
C GLU A 297 -0.77 -11.08 -8.15
N HIS A 298 -0.71 -9.77 -8.50
CA HIS A 298 0.32 -8.88 -7.96
C HIS A 298 0.28 -8.79 -6.43
N ILE A 299 -0.93 -8.69 -5.86
CA ILE A 299 -1.13 -8.64 -4.41
C ILE A 299 -0.57 -9.92 -3.78
N LYS A 300 -1.02 -11.10 -4.21
CA LYS A 300 -0.57 -12.38 -3.65
C LYS A 300 0.94 -12.58 -3.85
N HIS A 301 1.46 -12.40 -5.07
CA HIS A 301 2.88 -12.57 -5.35
C HIS A 301 3.75 -11.65 -4.48
N HIS A 302 3.38 -10.37 -4.36
CA HIS A 302 4.14 -9.45 -3.51
C HIS A 302 4.25 -9.94 -2.07
N TYR A 303 3.12 -10.15 -1.41
CA TYR A 303 3.12 -10.48 0.01
C TYR A 303 3.75 -11.84 0.30
N TYR A 304 3.36 -12.86 -0.45
CA TYR A 304 3.82 -14.23 -0.18
C TYR A 304 5.24 -14.51 -0.66
N MET A 305 5.74 -13.81 -1.68
CA MET A 305 7.08 -14.02 -2.23
C MET A 305 8.12 -13.02 -1.74
N THR A 306 7.72 -11.85 -1.20
CA THR A 306 8.66 -10.82 -0.72
C THR A 306 8.98 -10.98 0.76
N HIS A 307 8.01 -11.40 1.58
CA HIS A 307 8.17 -11.50 3.03
C HIS A 307 8.65 -12.91 3.43
N ASP A 308 9.87 -13.26 3.05
CA ASP A 308 10.49 -14.56 3.28
C ASP A 308 10.61 -14.94 4.77
N ALA A 309 10.74 -13.96 5.65
CA ALA A 309 10.73 -14.19 7.09
C ALA A 309 9.36 -14.67 7.64
N ILE A 310 8.26 -14.33 6.96
CA ILE A 310 6.90 -14.79 7.31
C ILE A 310 6.55 -16.06 6.52
N ASN A 311 6.95 -16.11 5.26
CA ASN A 311 6.69 -17.22 4.33
C ASN A 311 7.99 -17.68 3.66
N PRO A 312 8.87 -18.43 4.37
CA PRO A 312 10.21 -18.76 3.89
C PRO A 312 10.22 -19.64 2.64
N MET A 313 9.18 -20.44 2.42
CA MET A 313 9.05 -21.28 1.24
C MET A 313 8.48 -20.54 0.02
N ARG A 314 8.06 -19.28 0.18
CA ARG A 314 7.51 -18.41 -0.87
C ARG A 314 6.31 -19.00 -1.61
N ILE A 315 5.56 -19.91 -0.97
CA ILE A 315 4.36 -20.53 -1.53
C ILE A 315 3.26 -19.49 -1.59
N VAL A 316 2.66 -19.31 -2.78
CA VAL A 316 1.53 -18.41 -3.02
C VAL A 316 0.24 -19.23 -2.94
N PRO A 317 -0.71 -18.87 -2.06
CA PRO A 317 -1.96 -19.62 -1.92
C PRO A 317 -2.86 -19.44 -3.16
N ILE A 318 -3.57 -20.50 -3.54
CA ILE A 318 -4.54 -20.46 -4.64
C ILE A 318 -5.73 -19.56 -4.27
N GLY A 319 -6.29 -19.74 -3.07
CA GLY A 319 -7.45 -18.99 -2.58
C GLY A 319 -7.08 -17.90 -1.56
N PRO A 320 -8.12 -17.29 -0.93
CA PRO A 320 -9.52 -17.41 -1.32
C PRO A 320 -9.84 -16.74 -2.66
N ILE A 321 -10.92 -17.18 -3.31
CA ILE A 321 -11.53 -16.49 -4.45
C ILE A 321 -12.64 -15.60 -3.90
N LEU A 322 -12.59 -14.30 -4.22
CA LEU A 322 -13.55 -13.32 -3.73
C LEU A 322 -14.69 -13.11 -4.74
N GLU A 323 -15.91 -13.27 -4.30
CA GLU A 323 -17.13 -13.02 -5.10
C GLU A 323 -17.53 -11.53 -5.01
N LEU A 324 -16.81 -10.66 -5.73
CA LEU A 324 -16.96 -9.21 -5.62
C LEU A 324 -17.97 -8.60 -6.61
N THR A 325 -18.45 -9.40 -7.57
CA THR A 325 -19.38 -8.93 -8.62
C THR A 325 -20.85 -9.30 -8.35
N ALA A 326 -21.09 -10.07 -7.30
CA ALA A 326 -22.46 -10.39 -6.88
C ALA A 326 -23.22 -9.15 -6.38
N PRO A 327 -24.56 -9.15 -6.37
CA PRO A 327 -25.34 -8.05 -5.81
C PRO A 327 -24.99 -7.79 -4.34
N HIS A 328 -24.69 -6.54 -3.99
CA HIS A 328 -24.26 -6.15 -2.64
C HIS A 328 -25.40 -5.61 -1.77
N GLY A 329 -26.54 -5.21 -2.38
CA GLY A 329 -27.77 -4.81 -1.69
C GLY A 329 -27.69 -3.48 -0.91
N ARG A 330 -26.60 -2.70 -1.07
CA ARG A 330 -26.40 -1.45 -0.33
C ARG A 330 -27.13 -0.26 -0.94
N GLU A 331 -27.65 -0.38 -2.15
CA GLU A 331 -28.52 0.61 -2.80
C GLU A 331 -29.73 0.97 -1.92
N LYS A 332 -30.17 0.03 -1.09
CA LYS A 332 -31.30 0.21 -0.15
C LYS A 332 -31.00 1.20 0.97
N LEU A 333 -29.73 1.52 1.21
CA LEU A 333 -29.28 2.47 2.22
C LEU A 333 -29.11 3.87 1.66
N SER A 334 -29.24 4.07 0.33
CA SER A 334 -29.26 5.41 -0.26
C SER A 334 -30.58 6.10 0.06
N ALA A 335 -30.53 7.43 0.29
CA ALA A 335 -31.73 8.24 0.38
C ALA A 335 -32.54 8.14 -0.92
N PRO A 336 -33.88 8.11 -0.88
CA PRO A 336 -34.71 8.03 -2.06
C PRO A 336 -34.59 9.27 -2.97
#